data_afd09729583251e2698f1f129e87bcb6
#
_entry.id   afd09729583251e2698f1f129e87bcb6
#
_cell.length_a   1.000
_cell.length_b   1.000
_cell.length_c   1.000
_cell.angle_alpha   90.00
_cell.angle_beta   90.00
_cell.angle_gamma   90.00
#
_symmetry.space_group_name_H-M   'P 1'
#
loop_
_entity.id
_entity.type
_entity.pdbx_description
1 polymer ?
#
loop_
_entity_poly.entity_id
_entity_poly.type
_entity_poly.pdbx_seq_one_letter_code
_entity_poly.pdbx_strand_id
1 'polypeptide(L)'
;MDIITAYLDNMFSAYPQSPRLSEAKAELRAMMEDAYQAALAAGHSENEAVGQVITEFGNLVELAPVLGIAADIQPTPPDGVVPGTAVKYPSVTMAEAQGYSEAVRRTHPKLGIAVALFVLSPSVLIAFQGLDLPIAESTATFIGIAVLLLFVVLGIGIVLLNERELGQYQRITNGQFTPDRSVTAWAQGQRTRHDRKRVWALLVSVPLFVLSALPILWAALLHEGEQELLLGVAVPSTLLIVAIGLAILVPTTWAESVAQRLSVGSGTKKEDLDAQDYPRGVRVFFAIFWPLVLLAYLVWSFGWGAWHISWILWPIAGILSGLIGGVGNAVKDD
;
A
#
# COMPACT_ATOMS: atom_id res chain seq x y z
N MET A 1 -5.32 -48.95 -2.74
CA MET A 1 -4.85 -48.55 -4.09
C MET A 1 -5.51 -47.26 -4.60
N ASP A 2 -6.82 -47.07 -4.41
CA ASP A 2 -7.53 -45.87 -4.86
C ASP A 2 -7.00 -44.56 -4.23
N ILE A 3 -6.53 -44.62 -2.98
CA ILE A 3 -5.97 -43.45 -2.26
C ILE A 3 -4.65 -42.97 -2.90
N ILE A 4 -3.74 -43.89 -3.27
CA ILE A 4 -2.46 -43.57 -3.93
C ILE A 4 -2.72 -42.96 -5.31
N THR A 5 -3.67 -43.53 -6.05
CA THR A 5 -4.05 -43.02 -7.37
C THR A 5 -4.65 -41.62 -7.28
N ALA A 6 -5.57 -41.39 -6.33
CA ALA A 6 -6.18 -40.08 -6.09
C ALA A 6 -5.13 -39.03 -5.63
N TYR A 7 -4.17 -39.45 -4.81
CA TYR A 7 -3.06 -38.62 -4.39
C TYR A 7 -2.19 -38.16 -5.56
N LEU A 8 -1.81 -39.11 -6.45
CA LEU A 8 -1.05 -38.78 -7.66
C LEU A 8 -1.83 -37.89 -8.62
N ASP A 9 -3.13 -38.13 -8.79
CA ASP A 9 -4.00 -37.29 -9.62
C ASP A 9 -4.03 -35.85 -9.11
N ASN A 10 -4.15 -35.68 -7.80
CA ASN A 10 -4.13 -34.38 -7.19
C ASN A 10 -2.75 -33.69 -7.30
N MET A 11 -1.65 -34.42 -7.07
CA MET A 11 -0.28 -33.92 -7.14
C MET A 11 0.07 -33.41 -8.54
N PHE A 12 -0.36 -34.10 -9.60
CA PHE A 12 -0.11 -33.70 -10.98
C PHE A 12 -1.16 -32.76 -11.57
N SER A 13 -2.29 -32.54 -10.90
CA SER A 13 -3.38 -31.66 -11.37
C SER A 13 -2.97 -30.18 -11.50
N ALA A 14 -1.98 -29.75 -10.72
CA ALA A 14 -1.46 -28.38 -10.73
C ALA A 14 -0.58 -28.04 -11.95
N TYR A 15 -0.22 -29.07 -12.77
CA TYR A 15 0.72 -28.90 -13.88
C TYR A 15 0.06 -29.18 -15.23
N PRO A 16 0.54 -28.52 -16.33
CA PRO A 16 0.00 -28.73 -17.67
C PRO A 16 0.22 -30.19 -18.12
N GLN A 17 -0.78 -30.81 -18.75
CA GLN A 17 -0.69 -32.16 -19.23
C GLN A 17 0.25 -32.25 -20.44
N SER A 18 1.42 -32.88 -20.25
CA SER A 18 2.38 -33.16 -21.30
C SER A 18 2.64 -34.68 -21.39
N PRO A 19 3.06 -35.19 -22.55
CA PRO A 19 3.43 -36.63 -22.67
C PRO A 19 4.50 -37.06 -21.65
N ARG A 20 5.48 -36.18 -21.36
CA ARG A 20 6.53 -36.40 -20.36
C ARG A 20 5.98 -36.50 -18.94
N LEU A 21 5.06 -35.58 -18.57
CA LEU A 21 4.44 -35.61 -17.25
C LEU A 21 3.52 -36.83 -17.07
N SER A 22 2.84 -37.27 -18.12
CA SER A 22 2.05 -38.51 -18.08
C SER A 22 2.92 -39.75 -17.91
N GLU A 23 4.09 -39.80 -18.54
CA GLU A 23 5.08 -40.86 -18.41
C GLU A 23 5.70 -40.89 -17.01
N ALA A 24 6.13 -39.75 -16.49
CA ALA A 24 6.63 -39.60 -15.13
C ALA A 24 5.58 -39.96 -14.06
N LYS A 25 4.32 -39.62 -14.27
CA LYS A 25 3.22 -40.04 -13.39
C LYS A 25 3.03 -41.52 -13.37
N ALA A 26 3.13 -42.19 -14.53
CA ALA A 26 3.03 -43.66 -14.64
C ALA A 26 4.23 -44.36 -13.95
N GLU A 27 5.44 -43.80 -14.10
CA GLU A 27 6.64 -44.32 -13.44
C GLU A 27 6.57 -44.16 -11.92
N LEU A 28 6.18 -42.96 -11.44
CA LEU A 28 6.00 -42.71 -10.01
C LEU A 28 4.92 -43.59 -9.41
N ARG A 29 3.82 -43.84 -10.15
CA ARG A 29 2.78 -44.79 -9.74
C ARG A 29 3.32 -46.17 -9.53
N ALA A 30 4.14 -46.68 -10.46
CA ALA A 30 4.74 -48.03 -10.35
C ALA A 30 5.66 -48.11 -9.12
N MET A 31 6.51 -47.09 -8.88
CA MET A 31 7.39 -47.02 -7.69
C MET A 31 6.58 -47.02 -6.38
N MET A 32 5.51 -46.24 -6.31
CA MET A 32 4.64 -46.15 -5.12
C MET A 32 3.88 -47.48 -4.90
N GLU A 33 3.49 -48.17 -5.97
CA GLU A 33 2.84 -49.47 -5.90
C GLU A 33 3.79 -50.55 -5.38
N ASP A 34 5.02 -50.57 -5.87
CA ASP A 34 6.06 -51.50 -5.39
C ASP A 34 6.39 -51.24 -3.90
N ALA A 35 6.54 -49.98 -3.49
CA ALA A 35 6.78 -49.63 -2.10
C ALA A 35 5.61 -50.03 -1.20
N TYR A 36 4.36 -49.84 -1.67
CA TYR A 36 3.17 -50.29 -0.95
C TYR A 36 3.12 -51.80 -0.73
N GLN A 37 3.40 -52.57 -1.77
CA GLN A 37 3.45 -54.04 -1.67
C GLN A 37 4.57 -54.51 -0.73
N ALA A 38 5.74 -53.85 -0.77
CA ALA A 38 6.84 -54.11 0.15
C ALA A 38 6.47 -53.85 1.61
N ALA A 39 5.77 -52.76 1.88
CA ALA A 39 5.30 -52.41 3.23
C ALA A 39 4.28 -53.43 3.76
N LEU A 40 3.33 -53.88 2.93
CA LEU A 40 2.40 -54.96 3.28
C LEU A 40 3.11 -56.30 3.55
N ALA A 41 4.11 -56.63 2.73
CA ALA A 41 4.92 -57.87 2.92
C ALA A 41 5.75 -57.78 4.23
N ALA A 42 6.12 -56.60 4.69
CA ALA A 42 6.79 -56.34 5.97
C ALA A 42 5.85 -56.42 7.18
N GLY A 43 4.53 -56.59 6.95
CA GLY A 43 3.54 -56.79 8.01
C GLY A 43 2.84 -55.50 8.50
N HIS A 44 3.01 -54.39 7.78
CA HIS A 44 2.27 -53.14 8.08
C HIS A 44 0.79 -53.26 7.69
N SER A 45 -0.08 -52.57 8.41
CA SER A 45 -1.48 -52.47 8.03
C SER A 45 -1.63 -51.63 6.75
N GLU A 46 -2.75 -51.81 6.02
CA GLU A 46 -3.01 -51.09 4.75
C GLU A 46 -2.90 -49.57 4.91
N ASN A 47 -3.42 -49.01 6.02
CA ASN A 47 -3.35 -47.57 6.30
C ASN A 47 -1.92 -47.09 6.63
N GLU A 48 -1.15 -47.88 7.35
CA GLU A 48 0.26 -47.59 7.64
C GLU A 48 1.12 -47.66 6.35
N ALA A 49 0.90 -48.66 5.51
CA ALA A 49 1.59 -48.81 4.22
C ALA A 49 1.30 -47.60 3.30
N VAL A 50 0.05 -47.16 3.19
CA VAL A 50 -0.33 -45.96 2.44
C VAL A 50 0.33 -44.71 3.03
N GLY A 51 0.29 -44.51 4.36
CA GLY A 51 0.91 -43.36 5.02
C GLY A 51 2.42 -43.30 4.83
N GLN A 52 3.11 -44.46 4.88
CA GLN A 52 4.55 -44.57 4.66
C GLN A 52 4.91 -44.17 3.21
N VAL A 53 4.20 -44.74 2.22
CA VAL A 53 4.41 -44.46 0.80
C VAL A 53 4.18 -42.95 0.50
N ILE A 54 3.10 -42.36 1.02
CA ILE A 54 2.85 -40.94 0.83
C ILE A 54 3.94 -40.05 1.48
N THR A 55 4.50 -40.48 2.61
CA THR A 55 5.58 -39.75 3.29
C THR A 55 6.90 -39.85 2.49
N GLU A 56 7.20 -41.02 1.91
CA GLU A 56 8.42 -41.27 1.15
C GLU A 56 8.42 -40.58 -0.23
N PHE A 57 7.27 -40.52 -0.90
CA PHE A 57 7.11 -39.96 -2.24
C PHE A 57 6.35 -38.62 -2.28
N GLY A 58 6.17 -37.95 -1.13
CA GLY A 58 5.20 -36.87 -0.95
C GLY A 58 5.52 -35.53 -1.62
N ASN A 59 6.72 -35.32 -2.18
CA ASN A 59 7.09 -34.04 -2.77
C ASN A 59 7.58 -34.17 -4.21
N LEU A 60 6.70 -33.85 -5.19
CA LEU A 60 7.03 -33.90 -6.61
C LEU A 60 8.25 -33.03 -6.97
N VAL A 61 8.45 -31.89 -6.30
CA VAL A 61 9.57 -30.99 -6.58
C VAL A 61 10.92 -31.64 -6.22
N GLU A 62 10.97 -32.46 -5.19
CA GLU A 62 12.17 -33.21 -4.80
C GLU A 62 12.45 -34.41 -5.74
N LEU A 63 11.40 -35.05 -6.25
CA LEU A 63 11.49 -36.16 -7.17
C LEU A 63 11.70 -35.77 -8.64
N ALA A 64 11.37 -34.53 -8.97
CA ALA A 64 11.44 -34.01 -10.33
C ALA A 64 12.81 -34.14 -11.03
N PRO A 65 13.96 -33.93 -10.35
CA PRO A 65 15.28 -34.20 -10.97
C PRO A 65 15.52 -35.67 -11.28
N VAL A 66 15.00 -36.58 -10.44
CA VAL A 66 15.14 -38.02 -10.61
C VAL A 66 14.26 -38.53 -11.77
N LEU A 67 13.05 -37.98 -11.89
CA LEU A 67 12.10 -38.30 -12.96
C LEU A 67 12.37 -37.53 -14.27
N GLY A 68 13.39 -36.68 -14.31
CA GLY A 68 13.76 -35.88 -15.49
C GLY A 68 12.73 -34.82 -15.89
N ILE A 69 11.79 -34.46 -15.01
CA ILE A 69 10.69 -33.53 -15.27
C ILE A 69 10.89 -32.17 -14.57
N ALA A 70 12.07 -31.87 -14.05
CA ALA A 70 12.35 -30.63 -13.33
C ALA A 70 12.04 -29.36 -14.14
N ALA A 71 12.15 -29.42 -15.48
CA ALA A 71 11.80 -28.30 -16.37
C ALA A 71 10.29 -28.19 -16.61
N ASP A 72 9.55 -29.30 -16.51
CA ASP A 72 8.11 -29.38 -16.85
C ASP A 72 7.21 -29.07 -15.67
N ILE A 73 7.72 -29.11 -14.42
CA ILE A 73 6.98 -28.82 -13.20
C ILE A 73 7.23 -27.38 -12.67
N GLN A 74 7.94 -26.54 -13.42
CA GLN A 74 7.98 -25.13 -13.08
C GLN A 74 6.56 -24.54 -13.21
N PRO A 75 6.07 -23.78 -12.21
CA PRO A 75 4.74 -23.20 -12.29
C PRO A 75 4.63 -22.35 -13.55
N THR A 76 3.79 -22.77 -14.50
CA THR A 76 3.46 -21.98 -15.68
C THR A 76 2.62 -20.80 -15.21
N PRO A 77 3.04 -19.56 -15.41
CA PRO A 77 2.19 -18.41 -15.11
C PRO A 77 0.91 -18.53 -15.96
N PRO A 78 -0.27 -18.28 -15.41
CA PRO A 78 -1.52 -18.35 -16.18
C PRO A 78 -1.49 -17.32 -17.31
N ASP A 79 -1.71 -17.85 -18.53
CA ASP A 79 -2.00 -17.16 -19.79
C ASP A 79 -1.11 -15.99 -20.23
N GLY A 80 -0.24 -16.28 -21.19
CA GLY A 80 0.24 -15.31 -22.18
C GLY A 80 1.46 -14.48 -21.79
N VAL A 81 2.08 -14.73 -20.64
CA VAL A 81 3.42 -14.21 -20.36
C VAL A 81 4.43 -15.27 -20.81
N VAL A 82 5.03 -15.06 -21.97
CA VAL A 82 6.27 -15.72 -22.36
C VAL A 82 7.20 -15.69 -21.15
N PRO A 83 7.89 -16.78 -20.74
CA PRO A 83 8.98 -16.70 -19.77
C PRO A 83 10.14 -15.95 -20.45
N GLY A 84 9.90 -14.69 -20.76
CA GLY A 84 10.86 -13.71 -21.14
C GLY A 84 11.39 -13.13 -19.86
N THR A 85 12.64 -13.51 -19.53
CA THR A 85 13.51 -12.70 -18.71
C THR A 85 12.75 -11.89 -17.66
N ALA A 86 12.44 -12.48 -16.51
CA ALA A 86 12.23 -11.70 -15.30
C ALA A 86 13.41 -10.73 -15.30
N VAL A 87 13.16 -9.45 -15.56
CA VAL A 87 14.21 -8.43 -15.59
C VAL A 87 14.80 -8.46 -14.19
N LYS A 88 15.92 -9.18 -14.06
CA LYS A 88 16.60 -9.37 -12.78
C LYS A 88 17.28 -8.05 -12.50
N TYR A 89 16.55 -7.14 -11.88
CA TYR A 89 17.10 -5.86 -11.48
C TYR A 89 18.31 -6.10 -10.57
N PRO A 90 19.40 -5.36 -10.74
CA PRO A 90 20.56 -5.50 -9.89
C PRO A 90 20.18 -5.21 -8.42
N SER A 91 20.84 -5.90 -7.49
CA SER A 91 20.67 -5.65 -6.05
C SER A 91 21.11 -4.23 -5.68
N VAL A 92 20.48 -3.67 -4.64
CA VAL A 92 20.90 -2.39 -4.06
C VAL A 92 22.12 -2.64 -3.18
N THR A 93 23.19 -1.90 -3.42
CA THR A 93 24.36 -1.95 -2.55
C THR A 93 24.09 -1.23 -1.22
N MET A 94 24.83 -1.58 -0.17
CA MET A 94 24.71 -0.92 1.14
C MET A 94 25.01 0.59 1.03
N ALA A 95 25.96 1.00 0.22
CA ALA A 95 26.28 2.41 -0.02
C ALA A 95 25.13 3.17 -0.67
N GLU A 96 24.47 2.59 -1.68
CA GLU A 96 23.28 3.17 -2.32
C GLU A 96 22.09 3.28 -1.35
N ALA A 97 21.88 2.24 -0.52
CA ALA A 97 20.82 2.23 0.48
C ALA A 97 21.04 3.32 1.56
N GLN A 98 22.28 3.50 2.01
CA GLN A 98 22.65 4.55 2.95
C GLN A 98 22.49 5.95 2.34
N GLY A 99 22.96 6.14 1.11
CA GLY A 99 22.80 7.41 0.38
C GLY A 99 21.32 7.77 0.18
N TYR A 100 20.48 6.81 -0.23
CA TYR A 100 19.04 6.96 -0.33
C TYR A 100 18.41 7.35 1.00
N SER A 101 18.74 6.62 2.07
CA SER A 101 18.23 6.88 3.41
C SER A 101 18.57 8.30 3.90
N GLU A 102 19.80 8.76 3.65
CA GLU A 102 20.22 10.12 4.02
C GLU A 102 19.47 11.20 3.20
N ALA A 103 19.27 10.97 1.90
CA ALA A 103 18.48 11.86 1.04
C ALA A 103 17.03 11.95 1.55
N VAL A 104 16.39 10.80 1.83
CA VAL A 104 15.03 10.75 2.40
C VAL A 104 14.97 11.47 3.75
N ARG A 105 15.96 11.25 4.63
CA ARG A 105 16.04 11.91 5.93
C ARG A 105 16.14 13.45 5.82
N ARG A 106 16.82 13.97 4.81
CA ARG A 106 16.93 15.43 4.54
C ARG A 106 15.69 16.01 3.92
N THR A 107 14.98 15.26 3.09
CA THR A 107 13.80 15.73 2.36
C THR A 107 12.52 15.68 3.20
N HIS A 108 12.37 14.75 4.14
CA HIS A 108 11.16 14.60 4.95
C HIS A 108 10.80 15.84 5.79
N PRO A 109 11.73 16.56 6.45
CA PRO A 109 11.38 17.80 7.14
C PRO A 109 10.86 18.88 6.19
N LYS A 110 11.44 19.02 5.01
CA LYS A 110 10.96 19.92 3.95
C LYS A 110 9.57 19.53 3.48
N LEU A 111 9.31 18.21 3.32
CA LEU A 111 7.98 17.68 2.98
C LEU A 111 6.94 18.04 4.06
N GLY A 112 7.30 17.94 5.35
CA GLY A 112 6.45 18.37 6.46
C GLY A 112 6.06 19.84 6.36
N ILE A 113 7.00 20.71 6.00
CA ILE A 113 6.74 22.15 5.78
C ILE A 113 5.82 22.34 4.57
N ALA A 114 6.05 21.64 3.46
CA ALA A 114 5.21 21.75 2.26
C ALA A 114 3.75 21.35 2.57
N VAL A 115 3.55 20.23 3.29
CA VAL A 115 2.22 19.78 3.71
C VAL A 115 1.56 20.81 4.64
N ALA A 116 2.29 21.37 5.60
CA ALA A 116 1.77 22.42 6.48
C ALA A 116 1.35 23.67 5.69
N LEU A 117 2.13 24.09 4.69
CA LEU A 117 1.78 25.21 3.80
C LEU A 117 0.49 24.94 3.01
N PHE A 118 0.32 23.73 2.47
CA PHE A 118 -0.93 23.36 1.78
C PHE A 118 -2.14 23.41 2.69
N VAL A 119 -2.02 22.94 3.93
CA VAL A 119 -3.11 22.99 4.92
C VAL A 119 -3.41 24.43 5.33
N LEU A 120 -2.39 25.28 5.48
CA LEU A 120 -2.56 26.68 5.84
C LEU A 120 -3.00 27.55 4.67
N SER A 121 -2.90 27.10 3.42
CA SER A 121 -3.15 27.94 2.25
C SER A 121 -4.52 28.62 2.26
N PRO A 122 -5.66 27.98 2.64
CA PRO A 122 -6.96 28.64 2.65
C PRO A 122 -7.22 29.50 3.89
N SER A 123 -6.40 29.38 4.94
CA SER A 123 -6.69 29.99 6.25
C SER A 123 -6.82 31.49 6.21
N VAL A 124 -5.96 32.22 5.48
CA VAL A 124 -6.00 33.66 5.36
C VAL A 124 -7.23 34.16 4.58
N LEU A 125 -7.59 33.45 3.49
CA LEU A 125 -8.78 33.75 2.70
C LEU A 125 -10.04 33.58 3.58
N ILE A 126 -10.12 32.49 4.34
CA ILE A 126 -11.26 32.22 5.23
C ILE A 126 -11.30 33.27 6.37
N ALA A 127 -10.15 33.58 6.96
CA ALA A 127 -10.08 34.59 8.01
C ALA A 127 -10.60 35.96 7.55
N PHE A 128 -10.27 36.37 6.33
CA PHE A 128 -10.70 37.66 5.79
C PHE A 128 -12.20 37.71 5.45
N GLN A 129 -12.83 36.57 5.22
CA GLN A 129 -14.28 36.46 5.01
C GLN A 129 -15.08 36.53 6.34
N GLY A 130 -14.44 36.17 7.46
CA GLY A 130 -15.05 36.18 8.77
C GLY A 130 -14.68 37.36 9.67
N LEU A 131 -13.71 38.19 9.30
CA LEU A 131 -13.28 39.32 10.07
C LEU A 131 -13.76 40.61 9.42
N ASP A 132 -14.43 41.48 10.20
CA ASP A 132 -14.81 42.81 9.74
C ASP A 132 -13.56 43.72 9.73
N LEU A 133 -12.85 43.71 8.60
CA LEU A 133 -11.62 44.48 8.42
C LEU A 133 -11.92 45.87 7.80
N PRO A 134 -11.18 46.90 8.17
CA PRO A 134 -11.38 48.27 7.64
C PRO A 134 -10.82 48.41 6.19
N ILE A 135 -11.01 47.40 5.36
CA ILE A 135 -10.59 47.36 3.95
C ILE A 135 -11.76 46.88 3.10
N ALA A 136 -11.79 47.26 1.82
CA ALA A 136 -12.82 46.81 0.91
C ALA A 136 -12.81 45.25 0.79
N GLU A 137 -13.98 44.61 0.82
CA GLU A 137 -14.17 43.16 0.75
C GLU A 137 -13.44 42.54 -0.46
N SER A 138 -13.50 43.24 -1.61
CA SER A 138 -12.77 42.81 -2.83
C SER A 138 -11.25 42.78 -2.63
N THR A 139 -10.70 43.75 -1.86
CA THR A 139 -9.28 43.84 -1.52
C THR A 139 -8.89 42.72 -0.55
N ALA A 140 -9.71 42.46 0.48
CA ALA A 140 -9.51 41.38 1.43
C ALA A 140 -9.49 40.01 0.71
N THR A 141 -10.47 39.79 -0.17
CA THR A 141 -10.57 38.55 -0.99
C THR A 141 -9.36 38.40 -1.92
N PHE A 142 -8.93 39.48 -2.60
CA PHE A 142 -7.75 39.46 -3.46
C PHE A 142 -6.47 39.08 -2.69
N ILE A 143 -6.25 39.72 -1.52
CA ILE A 143 -5.10 39.39 -0.66
C ILE A 143 -5.18 37.93 -0.18
N GLY A 144 -6.35 37.47 0.24
CA GLY A 144 -6.57 36.06 0.66
C GLY A 144 -6.23 35.06 -0.43
N ILE A 145 -6.68 35.30 -1.66
CA ILE A 145 -6.35 34.48 -2.83
C ILE A 145 -4.85 34.55 -3.14
N ALA A 146 -4.24 35.73 -3.10
CA ALA A 146 -2.82 35.91 -3.37
C ALA A 146 -1.95 35.10 -2.36
N VAL A 147 -2.29 35.13 -1.06
CA VAL A 147 -1.59 34.35 -0.02
C VAL A 147 -1.83 32.86 -0.20
N LEU A 148 -3.06 32.44 -0.53
CA LEU A 148 -3.38 31.05 -0.84
C LEU A 148 -2.48 30.54 -1.97
N LEU A 149 -2.44 31.25 -3.10
CA LEU A 149 -1.63 30.87 -4.26
C LEU A 149 -0.14 30.88 -3.92
N LEU A 150 0.33 31.86 -3.13
CA LEU A 150 1.73 31.91 -2.68
C LEU A 150 2.10 30.66 -1.87
N PHE A 151 1.27 30.24 -0.92
CA PHE A 151 1.53 29.06 -0.11
C PHE A 151 1.52 27.77 -0.96
N VAL A 152 0.59 27.67 -1.92
CA VAL A 152 0.53 26.55 -2.85
C VAL A 152 1.80 26.51 -3.73
N VAL A 153 2.23 27.63 -4.30
CA VAL A 153 3.44 27.71 -5.12
C VAL A 153 4.69 27.35 -4.32
N LEU A 154 4.82 27.87 -3.09
CA LEU A 154 5.93 27.52 -2.19
C LEU A 154 5.92 26.04 -1.84
N GLY A 155 4.75 25.47 -1.52
CA GLY A 155 4.60 24.02 -1.23
C GLY A 155 5.00 23.16 -2.42
N ILE A 156 4.51 23.47 -3.62
CA ILE A 156 4.88 22.78 -4.86
C ILE A 156 6.39 22.91 -5.13
N GLY A 157 6.96 24.12 -4.96
CA GLY A 157 8.39 24.35 -5.12
C GLY A 157 9.23 23.45 -4.21
N ILE A 158 8.85 23.31 -2.94
CA ILE A 158 9.54 22.40 -1.99
C ILE A 158 9.43 20.95 -2.44
N VAL A 159 8.26 20.49 -2.89
CA VAL A 159 8.07 19.12 -3.38
C VAL A 159 8.95 18.83 -4.59
N LEU A 160 8.97 19.73 -5.58
CA LEU A 160 9.80 19.59 -6.79
C LEU A 160 11.30 19.56 -6.47
N LEU A 161 11.75 20.40 -5.52
CA LEU A 161 13.14 20.37 -5.06
C LEU A 161 13.49 19.06 -4.36
N ASN A 162 12.57 18.49 -3.57
CA ASN A 162 12.74 17.19 -2.95
C ASN A 162 12.80 16.06 -3.98
N GLU A 163 11.94 16.07 -5.00
CA GLU A 163 11.98 15.10 -6.10
C GLU A 163 13.30 15.17 -6.84
N ARG A 164 13.85 16.36 -7.06
CA ARG A 164 15.17 16.53 -7.67
C ARG A 164 16.28 15.93 -6.83
N GLU A 165 16.27 16.13 -5.50
CA GLU A 165 17.25 15.52 -4.57
C GLU A 165 17.17 13.99 -4.61
N LEU A 166 15.97 13.41 -4.75
CA LEU A 166 15.74 11.96 -4.84
C LEU A 166 15.94 11.40 -6.26
N GLY A 167 16.08 12.25 -7.26
CA GLY A 167 16.18 11.87 -8.68
C GLY A 167 17.33 10.92 -8.98
N GLN A 168 18.47 11.04 -8.30
CA GLN A 168 19.60 10.11 -8.42
C GLN A 168 19.30 8.68 -7.92
N TYR A 169 18.23 8.51 -7.12
CA TYR A 169 17.79 7.22 -6.58
C TYR A 169 16.51 6.69 -7.26
N GLN A 170 16.18 7.15 -8.48
CA GLN A 170 14.94 6.75 -9.18
C GLN A 170 14.79 5.23 -9.29
N ARG A 171 15.89 4.49 -9.47
CA ARG A 171 15.87 3.03 -9.48
C ARG A 171 15.28 2.46 -8.18
N ILE A 172 15.67 3.00 -7.02
CA ILE A 172 15.14 2.59 -5.72
C ILE A 172 13.70 3.10 -5.55
N THR A 173 13.44 4.35 -5.92
CA THR A 173 12.09 4.95 -5.82
C THR A 173 11.07 4.24 -6.70
N ASN A 174 11.47 3.72 -7.86
CA ASN A 174 10.61 2.95 -8.76
C ASN A 174 10.57 1.44 -8.45
N GLY A 175 11.28 0.96 -7.42
CA GLY A 175 11.33 -0.45 -7.06
C GLY A 175 12.11 -1.32 -8.04
N GLN A 176 12.91 -0.72 -8.93
CA GLN A 176 13.69 -1.43 -9.96
C GLN A 176 14.99 -2.01 -9.39
N PHE A 177 14.85 -2.86 -8.37
CA PHE A 177 15.97 -3.54 -7.70
C PHE A 177 15.52 -4.86 -7.09
N THR A 178 16.48 -5.76 -6.87
CA THR A 178 16.26 -6.99 -6.09
C THR A 178 16.62 -6.72 -4.63
N PRO A 179 15.71 -6.96 -3.65
CA PRO A 179 16.01 -6.79 -2.25
C PRO A 179 17.18 -7.69 -1.81
N ASP A 180 18.15 -7.09 -1.12
CA ASP A 180 19.23 -7.82 -0.46
C ASP A 180 18.91 -7.98 1.03
N ARG A 181 19.17 -9.17 1.60
CA ARG A 181 18.87 -9.46 3.01
C ARG A 181 19.65 -8.55 3.96
N SER A 182 20.89 -8.20 3.66
CA SER A 182 21.71 -7.33 4.47
C SER A 182 21.19 -5.90 4.49
N VAL A 183 20.78 -5.39 3.33
CA VAL A 183 20.19 -4.05 3.15
C VAL A 183 18.82 -3.97 3.84
N THR A 184 17.99 -4.99 3.67
CA THR A 184 16.66 -5.05 4.31
C THR A 184 16.79 -5.11 5.84
N ALA A 185 17.67 -5.94 6.38
CA ALA A 185 17.92 -6.03 7.81
C ALA A 185 18.45 -4.70 8.38
N TRP A 186 19.37 -4.04 7.67
CA TRP A 186 19.87 -2.72 8.05
C TRP A 186 18.74 -1.67 8.05
N ALA A 187 17.89 -1.64 7.03
CA ALA A 187 16.79 -0.68 6.92
C ALA A 187 15.76 -0.89 8.05
N GLN A 188 15.42 -2.15 8.38
CA GLN A 188 14.58 -2.47 9.54
C GLN A 188 15.25 -2.03 10.86
N GLY A 189 16.57 -2.20 10.99
CA GLY A 189 17.32 -1.68 12.13
C GLY A 189 17.27 -0.15 12.26
N GLN A 190 17.23 0.59 11.14
CA GLN A 190 17.03 2.04 11.16
C GLN A 190 15.62 2.41 11.64
N ARG A 191 14.60 1.69 11.20
CA ARG A 191 13.21 1.85 11.65
C ARG A 191 13.12 1.69 13.17
N THR A 192 13.62 0.59 13.74
CA THR A 192 13.56 0.33 15.19
C THR A 192 14.31 1.37 16.01
N ARG A 193 15.48 1.83 15.54
CA ARG A 193 16.27 2.89 16.22
C ARG A 193 15.53 4.24 16.28
N HIS A 194 14.72 4.57 15.27
CA HIS A 194 14.01 5.85 15.18
C HIS A 194 12.55 5.76 15.62
N ASP A 195 12.06 4.58 15.94
CA ASP A 195 10.67 4.34 16.36
C ASP A 195 10.29 5.17 17.58
N ARG A 196 11.17 5.32 18.57
CA ARG A 196 10.93 6.16 19.75
C ARG A 196 10.59 7.61 19.40
N LYS A 197 11.30 8.20 18.43
CA LYS A 197 11.01 9.59 17.99
C LYS A 197 9.66 9.68 17.30
N ARG A 198 9.32 8.68 16.49
CA ARG A 198 8.02 8.56 15.83
C ARG A 198 6.88 8.40 16.84
N VAL A 199 7.05 7.53 17.83
CA VAL A 199 6.05 7.35 18.90
C VAL A 199 5.83 8.67 19.66
N TRP A 200 6.88 9.42 20.01
CA TRP A 200 6.73 10.74 20.62
C TRP A 200 6.03 11.73 19.71
N ALA A 201 6.35 11.76 18.43
CA ALA A 201 5.66 12.61 17.45
C ALA A 201 4.17 12.25 17.37
N LEU A 202 3.81 10.96 17.36
CA LEU A 202 2.43 10.50 17.37
C LEU A 202 1.71 10.90 18.66
N LEU A 203 2.36 10.73 19.83
CA LEU A 203 1.80 11.13 21.13
C LEU A 203 1.51 12.62 21.24
N VAL A 204 2.21 13.46 20.47
CA VAL A 204 1.96 14.90 20.40
C VAL A 204 0.97 15.25 19.30
N SER A 205 1.16 14.69 18.07
CA SER A 205 0.36 15.09 16.91
C SER A 205 -1.08 14.56 16.97
N VAL A 206 -1.31 13.34 17.47
CA VAL A 206 -2.67 12.78 17.56
C VAL A 206 -3.56 13.59 18.51
N PRO A 207 -3.14 13.94 19.75
CA PRO A 207 -3.91 14.86 20.58
C PRO A 207 -4.12 16.23 19.92
N LEU A 208 -3.12 16.80 19.22
CA LEU A 208 -3.30 18.05 18.49
C LEU A 208 -4.40 17.96 17.44
N PHE A 209 -4.45 16.85 16.68
CA PHE A 209 -5.52 16.63 15.70
C PHE A 209 -6.90 16.51 16.36
N VAL A 210 -7.01 15.82 17.48
CA VAL A 210 -8.28 15.74 18.24
C VAL A 210 -8.66 17.11 18.80
N LEU A 211 -7.71 17.82 19.42
CA LEU A 211 -7.94 19.15 20.00
C LEU A 211 -8.17 20.23 18.96
N SER A 212 -7.77 20.01 17.69
CA SER A 212 -8.00 20.96 16.61
C SER A 212 -9.50 21.21 16.33
N ALA A 213 -10.39 20.34 16.78
CA ALA A 213 -11.83 20.55 16.70
C ALA A 213 -12.35 21.59 17.73
N LEU A 214 -11.61 21.86 18.81
CA LEU A 214 -12.08 22.73 19.89
C LEU A 214 -12.38 24.16 19.45
N PRO A 215 -11.58 24.85 18.60
CA PRO A 215 -11.92 26.19 18.15
C PRO A 215 -13.27 26.26 17.45
N ILE A 216 -13.56 25.29 16.58
CA ILE A 216 -14.84 25.20 15.86
C ILE A 216 -15.99 24.92 16.83
N LEU A 217 -15.82 23.94 17.74
CA LEU A 217 -16.82 23.61 18.76
C LEU A 217 -17.08 24.78 19.69
N TRP A 218 -16.04 25.50 20.09
CA TRP A 218 -16.16 26.73 20.91
C TRP A 218 -17.00 27.79 20.21
N ALA A 219 -16.69 28.11 18.94
CA ALA A 219 -17.45 29.06 18.17
C ALA A 219 -18.89 28.61 17.93
N ALA A 220 -19.10 27.34 17.56
CA ALA A 220 -20.42 26.82 17.23
C ALA A 220 -21.38 26.68 18.44
N LEU A 221 -20.84 26.33 19.62
CA LEU A 221 -21.67 26.04 20.80
C LEU A 221 -21.83 27.22 21.75
N LEU A 222 -20.80 28.10 21.86
CA LEU A 222 -20.81 29.21 22.81
C LEU A 222 -21.13 30.57 22.18
N HIS A 223 -21.08 30.64 20.84
CA HIS A 223 -21.32 31.86 20.07
C HIS A 223 -22.26 31.54 18.91
N GLU A 224 -23.44 30.99 19.22
CA GLU A 224 -24.46 30.68 18.22
C GLU A 224 -24.87 31.90 17.42
N GLY A 225 -24.75 31.84 16.10
CA GLY A 225 -25.11 32.90 15.17
C GLY A 225 -23.96 33.87 14.80
N GLU A 226 -22.81 33.81 15.48
CA GLU A 226 -21.65 34.63 15.13
C GLU A 226 -20.78 33.92 14.04
N GLN A 227 -21.22 34.01 12.79
CA GLN A 227 -20.48 33.41 11.65
C GLN A 227 -19.11 34.05 11.44
N GLU A 228 -18.95 35.35 11.77
CA GLU A 228 -17.68 36.07 11.71
C GLU A 228 -16.63 35.42 12.60
N LEU A 229 -16.99 35.06 13.84
CA LEU A 229 -16.09 34.40 14.78
C LEU A 229 -15.73 32.98 14.31
N LEU A 230 -16.72 32.23 13.76
CA LEU A 230 -16.50 30.91 13.23
C LEU A 230 -15.53 30.91 12.03
N LEU A 231 -15.79 31.74 11.04
CA LEU A 231 -14.96 31.81 9.82
C LEU A 231 -13.65 32.58 10.09
N GLY A 232 -13.70 33.75 10.78
CA GLY A 232 -12.54 34.61 10.98
C GLY A 232 -11.47 34.01 11.90
N VAL A 233 -11.87 33.27 12.93
CA VAL A 233 -10.95 32.80 13.97
C VAL A 233 -10.92 31.30 14.12
N ALA A 234 -12.08 30.65 14.27
CA ALA A 234 -12.12 29.23 14.65
C ALA A 234 -11.57 28.30 13.56
N VAL A 235 -11.99 28.48 12.30
CA VAL A 235 -11.52 27.65 11.18
C VAL A 235 -10.02 27.85 10.90
N PRO A 236 -9.49 29.09 10.78
CA PRO A 236 -8.05 29.31 10.64
C PRO A 236 -7.22 28.73 11.80
N SER A 237 -7.71 28.83 13.05
CA SER A 237 -7.04 28.26 14.22
C SER A 237 -6.98 26.71 14.14
N THR A 238 -8.06 26.09 13.72
CA THR A 238 -8.11 24.64 13.47
C THR A 238 -7.06 24.23 12.43
N LEU A 239 -7.01 24.93 11.29
CA LEU A 239 -6.02 24.64 10.24
C LEU A 239 -4.59 24.84 10.73
N LEU A 240 -4.34 25.84 11.56
CA LEU A 240 -3.02 26.07 12.15
C LEU A 240 -2.61 24.91 13.07
N ILE A 241 -3.51 24.44 13.95
CA ILE A 241 -3.22 23.32 14.85
C ILE A 241 -2.94 22.05 14.06
N VAL A 242 -3.72 21.77 13.01
CA VAL A 242 -3.51 20.63 12.12
C VAL A 242 -2.17 20.74 11.38
N ALA A 243 -1.84 21.91 10.85
CA ALA A 243 -0.57 22.15 10.17
C ALA A 243 0.64 21.92 11.09
N ILE A 244 0.57 22.37 12.36
CA ILE A 244 1.60 22.11 13.37
C ILE A 244 1.73 20.61 13.63
N GLY A 245 0.61 19.90 13.82
CA GLY A 245 0.61 18.44 14.02
C GLY A 245 1.27 17.69 12.87
N LEU A 246 0.98 18.07 11.62
CA LEU A 246 1.60 17.47 10.42
C LEU A 246 3.09 17.84 10.30
N ALA A 247 3.47 19.09 10.61
CA ALA A 247 4.86 19.51 10.60
C ALA A 247 5.72 18.76 11.62
N ILE A 248 5.14 18.30 12.73
CA ILE A 248 5.82 17.45 13.73
C ILE A 248 5.85 15.99 13.28
N LEU A 249 4.76 15.47 12.72
CA LEU A 249 4.61 14.04 12.40
C LEU A 249 5.41 13.63 11.15
N VAL A 250 5.23 14.37 10.03
CA VAL A 250 5.79 14.00 8.72
C VAL A 250 7.32 13.83 8.75
N PRO A 251 8.11 14.72 9.41
CA PRO A 251 9.56 14.53 9.50
C PRO A 251 10.00 13.22 10.15
N THR A 252 9.17 12.59 10.97
CA THR A 252 9.53 11.38 11.71
C THR A 252 9.28 10.09 10.96
N THR A 253 8.58 10.13 9.81
CA THR A 253 8.18 8.95 9.03
C THR A 253 9.26 8.45 8.06
N TRP A 254 10.38 9.16 7.90
CA TRP A 254 11.42 8.83 6.93
C TRP A 254 11.99 7.42 7.08
N ALA A 255 12.24 6.96 8.31
CA ALA A 255 12.83 5.64 8.55
C ALA A 255 11.87 4.50 8.18
N GLU A 256 10.58 4.68 8.42
CA GLU A 256 9.51 3.78 7.98
C GLU A 256 9.45 3.71 6.45
N SER A 257 9.43 4.88 5.78
CA SER A 257 9.40 4.97 4.32
C SER A 257 10.60 4.28 3.68
N VAL A 258 11.81 4.45 4.25
CA VAL A 258 13.05 3.79 3.78
C VAL A 258 12.96 2.27 3.99
N ALA A 259 12.52 1.82 5.17
CA ALA A 259 12.42 0.39 5.48
C ALA A 259 11.39 -0.30 4.57
N GLN A 260 10.22 0.30 4.37
CA GLN A 260 9.20 -0.22 3.47
C GLN A 260 9.71 -0.28 2.02
N ARG A 261 10.36 0.79 1.54
CA ARG A 261 10.83 0.85 0.16
C ARG A 261 11.93 -0.16 -0.13
N LEU A 262 12.90 -0.32 0.75
CA LEU A 262 14.02 -1.26 0.57
C LEU A 262 13.63 -2.73 0.80
N SER A 263 12.51 -3.01 1.45
CA SER A 263 11.98 -4.38 1.60
C SER A 263 11.14 -4.84 0.40
N VAL A 264 10.61 -3.89 -0.39
CA VAL A 264 9.73 -4.16 -1.55
C VAL A 264 10.48 -3.79 -2.81
N GLY A 265 11.23 -4.74 -3.37
CA GLY A 265 11.93 -4.60 -4.64
C GLY A 265 11.20 -5.35 -5.78
N SER A 266 11.91 -5.67 -6.84
CA SER A 266 11.48 -6.49 -7.99
C SER A 266 10.53 -5.84 -9.00
N GLY A 267 10.62 -4.51 -9.19
CA GLY A 267 9.88 -3.81 -10.25
C GLY A 267 8.39 -3.57 -9.97
N THR A 268 7.89 -4.01 -8.83
CA THR A 268 6.53 -3.73 -8.40
C THR A 268 6.45 -2.34 -7.77
N LYS A 269 5.69 -1.45 -8.39
CA LYS A 269 5.26 -0.22 -7.72
C LYS A 269 4.40 -0.61 -6.52
N LYS A 270 4.43 0.18 -5.45
CA LYS A 270 3.57 -0.04 -4.27
C LYS A 270 2.09 -0.13 -4.66
N GLU A 271 1.67 0.68 -5.64
CA GLU A 271 0.32 0.65 -6.23
C GLU A 271 -0.01 -0.67 -6.92
N ASP A 272 0.99 -1.33 -7.54
CA ASP A 272 0.80 -2.62 -8.19
C ASP A 272 0.74 -3.77 -7.17
N LEU A 273 1.39 -3.64 -6.01
CA LEU A 273 1.33 -4.62 -4.92
C LEU A 273 -0.03 -4.58 -4.22
N ASP A 274 -0.50 -3.39 -3.87
CA ASP A 274 -1.84 -3.22 -3.30
C ASP A 274 -2.93 -3.67 -4.28
N ALA A 275 -2.67 -3.54 -5.61
CA ALA A 275 -3.56 -4.03 -6.66
C ALA A 275 -3.44 -5.55 -6.93
N GLN A 276 -2.29 -6.17 -6.67
CA GLN A 276 -2.09 -7.62 -6.86
C GLN A 276 -2.74 -8.47 -5.76
N ASP A 277 -2.98 -7.87 -4.59
CA ASP A 277 -3.64 -8.56 -3.48
C ASP A 277 -5.14 -8.83 -3.72
N TYR A 278 -5.75 -8.15 -4.71
CA TYR A 278 -7.15 -8.36 -5.04
C TYR A 278 -7.37 -9.22 -6.28
N PRO A 279 -8.39 -10.09 -6.31
CA PRO A 279 -8.84 -10.77 -7.52
C PRO A 279 -9.09 -9.80 -8.68
N ARG A 280 -8.87 -10.24 -9.94
CA ARG A 280 -9.04 -9.38 -11.14
C ARG A 280 -10.36 -8.60 -11.15
N GLY A 281 -11.47 -9.25 -10.74
CA GLY A 281 -12.79 -8.62 -10.68
C GLY A 281 -12.86 -7.45 -9.70
N VAL A 282 -12.23 -7.57 -8.54
CA VAL A 282 -12.18 -6.52 -7.50
C VAL A 282 -11.31 -5.33 -7.97
N ARG A 283 -10.22 -5.57 -8.68
CA ARG A 283 -9.40 -4.50 -9.29
C ARG A 283 -10.15 -3.71 -10.34
N VAL A 284 -10.83 -4.39 -11.26
CA VAL A 284 -11.67 -3.75 -12.29
C VAL A 284 -12.79 -2.95 -11.64
N PHE A 285 -13.42 -3.52 -10.60
CA PHE A 285 -14.43 -2.82 -9.83
C PHE A 285 -13.89 -1.50 -9.24
N PHE A 286 -12.75 -1.51 -8.53
CA PHE A 286 -12.19 -0.28 -7.95
C PHE A 286 -11.73 0.73 -8.99
N ALA A 287 -11.23 0.28 -10.14
CA ALA A 287 -10.84 1.17 -11.25
C ALA A 287 -12.02 1.95 -11.82
N ILE A 288 -13.24 1.38 -11.78
CA ILE A 288 -14.47 2.02 -12.28
C ILE A 288 -15.24 2.71 -11.15
N PHE A 289 -15.25 2.13 -9.95
CA PHE A 289 -16.02 2.58 -8.80
C PHE A 289 -15.65 4.02 -8.38
N TRP A 290 -14.37 4.32 -8.19
CA TRP A 290 -13.95 5.64 -7.75
C TRP A 290 -14.23 6.77 -8.76
N PRO A 291 -13.99 6.62 -10.06
CA PRO A 291 -14.44 7.58 -11.06
C PRO A 291 -15.96 7.78 -11.08
N LEU A 292 -16.75 6.69 -10.89
CA LEU A 292 -18.20 6.79 -10.82
C LEU A 292 -18.68 7.53 -9.55
N VAL A 293 -18.07 7.28 -8.40
CA VAL A 293 -18.35 8.00 -7.15
C VAL A 293 -18.06 9.49 -7.32
N LEU A 294 -16.94 9.85 -7.93
CA LEU A 294 -16.58 11.23 -8.22
C LEU A 294 -17.59 11.87 -9.19
N LEU A 295 -17.95 11.17 -10.25
CA LEU A 295 -18.96 11.65 -11.21
C LEU A 295 -20.32 11.87 -10.53
N ALA A 296 -20.78 10.91 -9.75
CA ALA A 296 -22.02 11.00 -8.99
C ALA A 296 -21.99 12.19 -8.00
N TYR A 297 -20.85 12.38 -7.30
CA TYR A 297 -20.65 13.53 -6.41
C TYR A 297 -20.76 14.86 -7.17
N LEU A 298 -20.10 14.98 -8.32
CA LEU A 298 -20.11 16.21 -9.11
C LEU A 298 -21.51 16.48 -9.70
N VAL A 299 -22.15 15.47 -10.26
CA VAL A 299 -23.52 15.60 -10.80
C VAL A 299 -24.48 15.98 -9.71
N TRP A 300 -24.40 15.38 -8.52
CA TRP A 300 -25.27 15.73 -7.40
C TRP A 300 -24.99 17.15 -6.89
N SER A 301 -23.73 17.53 -6.72
CA SER A 301 -23.34 18.85 -6.22
C SER A 301 -23.72 19.98 -7.18
N PHE A 302 -23.41 19.83 -8.47
CA PHE A 302 -23.67 20.87 -9.48
C PHE A 302 -25.10 20.81 -10.05
N GLY A 303 -25.66 19.58 -10.24
CA GLY A 303 -26.97 19.40 -10.85
C GLY A 303 -28.13 19.85 -9.93
N TRP A 304 -28.01 19.62 -8.63
CA TRP A 304 -29.03 19.96 -7.64
C TRP A 304 -28.59 21.03 -6.62
N GLY A 305 -27.38 21.59 -6.77
CA GLY A 305 -26.86 22.58 -5.82
C GLY A 305 -26.67 22.03 -4.38
N ALA A 306 -26.60 20.71 -4.22
CA ALA A 306 -26.67 20.04 -2.93
C ALA A 306 -25.32 19.89 -2.24
N TRP A 307 -24.44 20.88 -2.34
CA TRP A 307 -23.07 20.86 -1.77
C TRP A 307 -23.02 20.54 -0.28
N HIS A 308 -24.04 20.96 0.47
CA HIS A 308 -24.13 20.77 1.93
C HIS A 308 -24.39 19.30 2.33
N ILE A 309 -24.88 18.46 1.42
CA ILE A 309 -25.21 17.04 1.69
C ILE A 309 -24.36 16.09 0.85
N SER A 310 -23.93 16.47 -0.34
CA SER A 310 -23.24 15.59 -1.30
C SER A 310 -21.96 14.96 -0.76
N TRP A 311 -21.31 15.57 0.23
CA TRP A 311 -20.11 15.04 0.89
C TRP A 311 -20.36 13.67 1.56
N ILE A 312 -21.61 13.35 1.94
CA ILE A 312 -21.99 12.05 2.53
C ILE A 312 -21.64 10.88 1.60
N LEU A 313 -21.56 11.13 0.28
CA LEU A 313 -21.18 10.11 -0.69
C LEU A 313 -19.79 9.51 -0.42
N TRP A 314 -18.85 10.31 0.12
CA TRP A 314 -17.48 9.85 0.39
C TRP A 314 -17.38 8.83 1.54
N PRO A 315 -17.97 9.06 2.73
CA PRO A 315 -18.01 8.04 3.78
C PRO A 315 -18.74 6.77 3.33
N ILE A 316 -19.85 6.89 2.61
CA ILE A 316 -20.60 5.73 2.09
C ILE A 316 -19.74 4.93 1.11
N ALA A 317 -19.09 5.59 0.16
CA ALA A 317 -18.19 4.95 -0.78
C ALA A 317 -16.99 4.31 -0.08
N GLY A 318 -16.45 4.95 0.96
CA GLY A 318 -15.37 4.40 1.79
C GLY A 318 -15.78 3.11 2.50
N ILE A 319 -16.96 3.06 3.11
CA ILE A 319 -17.49 1.85 3.77
C ILE A 319 -17.72 0.74 2.75
N LEU A 320 -18.35 1.04 1.62
CA LEU A 320 -18.60 0.06 0.55
C LEU A 320 -17.29 -0.51 -0.01
N SER A 321 -16.31 0.34 -0.26
CA SER A 321 -14.99 -0.09 -0.74
C SER A 321 -14.27 -0.98 0.28
N GLY A 322 -14.37 -0.67 1.57
CA GLY A 322 -13.81 -1.49 2.65
C GLY A 322 -14.48 -2.87 2.75
N LEU A 323 -15.80 -2.93 2.63
CA LEU A 323 -16.55 -4.20 2.62
C LEU A 323 -16.16 -5.08 1.44
N ILE A 324 -16.10 -4.52 0.23
CA ILE A 324 -15.75 -5.26 -0.99
C ILE A 324 -14.28 -5.73 -0.94
N GLY A 325 -13.37 -4.89 -0.43
CA GLY A 325 -11.99 -5.27 -0.20
C GLY A 325 -11.85 -6.41 0.82
N GLY A 326 -12.62 -6.37 1.91
CA GLY A 326 -12.66 -7.42 2.91
C GLY A 326 -13.19 -8.75 2.38
N VAL A 327 -14.28 -8.73 1.62
CA VAL A 327 -14.84 -9.93 0.96
C VAL A 327 -13.87 -10.48 -0.10
N GLY A 328 -13.21 -9.61 -0.87
CA GLY A 328 -12.22 -10.02 -1.87
C GLY A 328 -11.01 -10.76 -1.26
N ASN A 329 -10.60 -10.39 -0.05
CA ASN A 329 -9.54 -11.10 0.67
C ASN A 329 -10.02 -12.43 1.25
N ALA A 330 -11.25 -12.49 1.77
CA ALA A 330 -11.82 -13.73 2.33
C ALA A 330 -12.02 -14.82 1.27
N VAL A 331 -12.37 -14.45 0.04
CA VAL A 331 -12.53 -15.40 -1.10
C VAL A 331 -11.18 -15.91 -1.64
N LYS A 332 -10.06 -15.29 -1.29
CA LYS A 332 -8.72 -15.72 -1.71
C LYS A 332 -8.13 -16.81 -0.79
N ASP A 333 -8.62 -16.90 0.45
CA ASP A 333 -8.15 -17.86 1.46
C ASP A 333 -8.89 -19.21 1.42
N ASP A 334 -9.95 -19.33 0.57
CA ASP A 334 -10.65 -20.57 0.21
C ASP A 334 -10.21 -21.07 -1.19
#